data_ce07d365094993ee4664bba18b07ea05
#
_entry.id   ce07d365094993ee4664bba18b07ea05
#
_cell.length_a   1.000
_cell.length_b   1.000
_cell.length_c   1.000
_cell.angle_alpha   90.00
_cell.angle_beta   90.00
_cell.angle_gamma   90.00
#
_symmetry.space_group_name_H-M   'P 1'
#
loop_
_entity.id
_entity.type
_entity.pdbx_description
1 polymer ?
#
loop_
_entity_poly.entity_id
_entity_poly.type
_entity_poly.pdbx_seq_one_letter_code
_entity_poly.pdbx_strand_id
1 'polypeptide(L)'
;MPKFSIYVNFFDYFCGVMKKKTTIDLITESEKTALYSISFEKDGTTEFEKFVAEFEMNATYNSDYQRIIAALQVILDKGALERFFRPEGKMNDNVQAIPIGGGKLRLYCLRISEQIVILGNGGVKVTKNYQKDPKLYGYVLDLQRFDKILRENLEKGYVSIEEKVLNGVEDITFEI
;
A
#
# COMPACT_ATOMS: atom_id res chain seq x y z
N MET A 1 -21.70 38.82 15.05
CA MET A 1 -21.23 37.42 15.21
C MET A 1 -21.29 36.76 13.86
N PRO A 2 -20.18 36.36 13.28
CA PRO A 2 -20.22 35.61 12.04
C PRO A 2 -20.71 34.19 12.32
N LYS A 3 -21.78 33.82 11.65
CA LYS A 3 -22.27 32.44 11.63
C LYS A 3 -21.27 31.62 10.82
N PHE A 4 -20.49 30.78 11.47
CA PHE A 4 -19.78 29.69 10.81
C PHE A 4 -20.82 28.69 10.29
N SER A 5 -21.11 28.78 9.00
CA SER A 5 -21.84 27.74 8.30
C SER A 5 -20.89 26.57 8.08
N ILE A 6 -20.97 25.59 8.98
CA ILE A 6 -20.37 24.28 8.75
C ILE A 6 -21.29 23.57 7.76
N TYR A 7 -21.06 23.79 6.46
CA TYR A 7 -21.56 22.88 5.45
C TYR A 7 -20.67 21.61 5.47
N VAL A 8 -20.93 20.75 6.46
CA VAL A 8 -20.57 19.35 6.34
C VAL A 8 -21.51 18.80 5.27
N ASN A 9 -20.96 18.38 4.16
CA ASN A 9 -21.71 17.74 3.10
C ASN A 9 -22.38 16.49 3.70
N PHE A 10 -23.68 16.55 3.94
CA PHE A 10 -24.47 15.49 4.56
C PHE A 10 -24.40 14.18 3.75
N PHE A 11 -24.00 14.26 2.49
CA PHE A 11 -23.77 13.13 1.60
C PHE A 11 -22.51 12.33 1.96
N ASP A 12 -21.46 12.99 2.47
CA ASP A 12 -20.21 12.33 2.89
C ASP A 12 -20.39 11.55 4.21
N TYR A 13 -21.35 11.97 5.04
CA TYR A 13 -21.65 11.27 6.29
C TYR A 13 -22.45 9.98 6.09
N PHE A 14 -23.22 9.86 5.01
CA PHE A 14 -24.06 8.69 4.72
C PHE A 14 -23.32 7.61 3.96
N CYS A 15 -22.21 7.93 3.26
CA CYS A 15 -21.42 6.96 2.49
C CYS A 15 -20.24 6.36 3.25
N GLY A 16 -19.87 6.86 4.44
CA GLY A 16 -18.82 6.30 5.28
C GLY A 16 -17.41 6.28 4.66
N VAL A 17 -17.20 6.97 3.54
CA VAL A 17 -15.93 7.03 2.83
C VAL A 17 -15.26 8.35 3.17
N MET A 18 -14.48 8.37 4.23
CA MET A 18 -13.55 9.48 4.46
C MET A 18 -12.52 9.49 3.32
N LYS A 19 -12.49 10.56 2.55
CA LYS A 19 -11.43 10.77 1.57
C LYS A 19 -10.09 10.88 2.27
N LYS A 20 -9.14 10.04 1.87
CA LYS A 20 -7.77 10.06 2.37
C LYS A 20 -6.88 10.74 1.34
N LYS A 21 -6.12 11.71 1.79
CA LYS A 21 -5.05 12.31 0.99
C LYS A 21 -3.81 11.45 1.10
N THR A 22 -3.28 11.02 -0.01
CA THR A 22 -2.20 10.05 -0.06
C THR A 22 -1.05 10.59 -0.88
N THR A 23 0.16 10.42 -0.39
CA THR A 23 1.41 10.66 -1.13
C THR A 23 2.18 9.36 -1.29
N ILE A 24 3.14 9.34 -2.20
CA ILE A 24 4.04 8.20 -2.43
C ILE A 24 5.45 8.63 -2.09
N ASP A 25 6.15 7.80 -1.31
CA ASP A 25 7.52 8.02 -0.93
C ASP A 25 8.39 6.81 -1.33
N LEU A 26 9.59 7.05 -1.83
CA LEU A 26 10.57 6.00 -2.07
C LEU A 26 11.12 5.50 -0.74
N ILE A 27 11.00 4.21 -0.48
CA ILE A 27 11.53 3.56 0.72
C ILE A 27 12.97 3.12 0.51
N THR A 28 13.21 2.37 -0.57
CA THR A 28 14.54 1.89 -0.95
C THR A 28 14.52 1.41 -2.39
N GLU A 29 15.69 1.31 -3.00
CA GLU A 29 15.84 0.77 -4.34
C GLU A 29 17.11 -0.06 -4.49
N SER A 30 17.12 -0.92 -5.48
CA SER A 30 18.28 -1.65 -6.00
C SER A 30 18.49 -1.29 -7.47
N GLU A 31 19.43 -1.96 -8.13
CA GLU A 31 19.56 -1.85 -9.60
C GLU A 31 18.29 -2.30 -10.33
N LYS A 32 17.55 -3.28 -9.78
CA LYS A 32 16.43 -3.93 -10.46
C LYS A 32 15.06 -3.41 -10.04
N THR A 33 14.88 -3.00 -8.79
CA THR A 33 13.56 -2.73 -8.22
C THR A 33 13.59 -1.55 -7.29
N ALA A 34 12.57 -0.70 -7.36
CA ALA A 34 12.28 0.33 -6.38
C ALA A 34 11.06 -0.06 -5.54
N LEU A 35 11.18 0.05 -4.24
CA LEU A 35 10.09 -0.11 -3.28
C LEU A 35 9.65 1.27 -2.80
N TYR A 36 8.42 1.60 -3.11
CA TYR A 36 7.73 2.80 -2.62
C TYR A 36 6.76 2.42 -1.50
N SER A 37 6.27 3.41 -0.79
CA SER A 37 5.11 3.25 0.09
C SER A 37 4.21 4.47 0.05
N ILE A 38 2.98 4.31 0.50
CA ILE A 38 1.98 5.38 0.58
C ILE A 38 1.94 5.94 2.00
N SER A 39 1.72 7.24 2.13
CA SER A 39 1.39 7.88 3.40
C SER A 39 0.05 8.60 3.32
N PHE A 40 -0.73 8.49 4.39
CA PHE A 40 -2.01 9.18 4.54
C PHE A 40 -1.82 10.41 5.40
N GLU A 41 -2.14 11.58 4.82
CA GLU A 41 -2.15 12.85 5.52
C GLU A 41 -0.84 13.29 6.22
N LYS A 42 -0.98 14.01 7.27
CA LYS A 42 -0.08 14.99 7.89
C LYS A 42 1.12 14.46 8.64
N ASP A 43 1.18 13.20 9.00
CA ASP A 43 2.27 12.69 9.84
C ASP A 43 3.52 12.29 9.05
N GLY A 44 3.41 12.19 7.72
CA GLY A 44 4.52 11.82 6.83
C GLY A 44 5.01 10.38 6.99
N THR A 45 4.41 9.60 7.90
CA THR A 45 4.76 8.20 8.11
C THR A 45 4.06 7.33 7.09
N THR A 46 4.81 6.55 6.33
CA THR A 46 4.26 5.65 5.34
C THR A 46 3.56 4.44 5.97
N GLU A 47 2.66 3.83 5.24
CA GLU A 47 1.97 2.62 5.71
C GLU A 47 2.94 1.45 5.97
N PHE A 48 4.02 1.36 5.20
CA PHE A 48 5.05 0.37 5.45
C PHE A 48 5.84 0.66 6.74
N GLU A 49 6.18 1.91 7.03
CA GLU A 49 6.83 2.29 8.30
C GLU A 49 5.94 1.98 9.51
N LYS A 50 4.63 2.16 9.39
CA LYS A 50 3.66 1.76 10.44
C LYS A 50 3.68 0.24 10.65
N PHE A 51 3.74 -0.53 9.57
CA PHE A 51 3.88 -2.00 9.63
C PHE A 51 5.19 -2.40 10.33
N VAL A 52 6.32 -1.79 9.97
CA VAL A 52 7.62 -2.01 10.61
C VAL A 52 7.54 -1.71 12.10
N ALA A 53 7.02 -0.54 12.48
CA ALA A 53 6.89 -0.12 13.88
C ALA A 53 6.03 -1.08 14.71
N GLU A 54 4.99 -1.70 14.12
CA GLU A 54 4.11 -2.64 14.82
C GLU A 54 4.76 -4.02 15.01
N PHE A 55 5.58 -4.49 14.06
CA PHE A 55 5.99 -5.89 14.02
C PHE A 55 7.48 -6.16 14.20
N GLU A 56 8.36 -5.19 13.97
CA GLU A 56 9.81 -5.38 14.08
C GLU A 56 10.23 -5.89 15.46
N MET A 57 9.69 -5.30 16.53
CA MET A 57 9.99 -5.67 17.93
C MET A 57 8.91 -6.52 18.57
N ASN A 58 7.98 -7.05 17.79
CA ASN A 58 6.87 -7.84 18.31
C ASN A 58 7.32 -9.27 18.61
N ALA A 59 7.37 -9.66 19.89
CA ALA A 59 7.87 -10.97 20.31
C ALA A 59 7.13 -12.17 19.69
N THR A 60 5.84 -12.02 19.39
CA THR A 60 5.01 -13.08 18.83
C THR A 60 5.19 -13.24 17.31
N TYR A 61 5.34 -12.13 16.60
CA TYR A 61 5.32 -12.11 15.13
C TYR A 61 6.64 -11.69 14.48
N ASN A 62 7.70 -11.46 15.27
CA ASN A 62 9.01 -11.09 14.73
C ASN A 62 9.54 -12.10 13.71
N SER A 63 9.36 -13.40 13.94
CA SER A 63 9.79 -14.43 12.99
C SER A 63 9.08 -14.27 11.63
N ASP A 64 7.77 -14.02 11.61
CA ASP A 64 7.03 -13.77 10.38
C ASP A 64 7.47 -12.45 9.74
N TYR A 65 7.69 -11.41 10.55
CA TYR A 65 8.22 -10.13 10.08
C TYR A 65 9.57 -10.29 9.38
N GLN A 66 10.54 -11.00 10.00
CA GLN A 66 11.85 -11.23 9.38
C GLN A 66 11.74 -11.99 8.05
N ARG A 67 10.78 -12.90 7.92
CA ARG A 67 10.53 -13.62 6.66
C ARG A 67 9.96 -12.71 5.58
N ILE A 68 9.10 -11.75 5.94
CA ILE A 68 8.60 -10.72 5.02
C ILE A 68 9.75 -9.82 4.56
N ILE A 69 10.60 -9.35 5.47
CA ILE A 69 11.77 -8.53 5.13
C ILE A 69 12.72 -9.30 4.21
N ALA A 70 12.98 -10.58 4.49
CA ALA A 70 13.79 -11.42 3.61
C ALA A 70 13.17 -11.59 2.21
N ALA A 71 11.85 -11.72 2.11
CA ALA A 71 11.15 -11.78 0.83
C ALA A 71 11.26 -10.45 0.05
N LEU A 72 11.16 -9.31 0.73
CA LEU A 72 11.39 -8.00 0.10
C LEU A 72 12.84 -7.85 -0.39
N GLN A 73 13.82 -8.36 0.34
CA GLN A 73 15.21 -8.38 -0.11
C GLN A 73 15.38 -9.22 -1.39
N VAL A 74 14.73 -10.37 -1.48
CA VAL A 74 14.74 -11.20 -2.70
C VAL A 74 14.14 -10.45 -3.89
N ILE A 75 13.06 -9.69 -3.66
CA ILE A 75 12.43 -8.85 -4.68
C ILE A 75 13.38 -7.75 -5.16
N LEU A 76 14.07 -7.09 -4.22
CA LEU A 76 15.09 -6.09 -4.56
C LEU A 76 16.21 -6.68 -5.42
N ASP A 77 16.72 -7.85 -5.05
CA ASP A 77 17.87 -8.48 -5.72
C ASP A 77 17.53 -9.07 -7.09
N LYS A 78 16.31 -9.59 -7.25
CA LYS A 78 15.92 -10.37 -8.45
C LYS A 78 14.90 -9.67 -9.35
N GLY A 79 14.30 -8.60 -8.91
CA GLY A 79 13.15 -7.97 -9.55
C GLY A 79 11.83 -8.43 -8.92
N ALA A 80 10.80 -7.63 -9.10
CA ALA A 80 9.45 -7.91 -8.59
C ALA A 80 8.71 -8.90 -9.51
N LEU A 81 9.22 -10.12 -9.61
CA LEU A 81 8.65 -11.18 -10.45
C LEU A 81 7.31 -11.67 -9.89
N GLU A 82 6.36 -12.00 -10.73
CA GLU A 82 5.00 -12.43 -10.33
C GLU A 82 5.01 -13.57 -9.30
N ARG A 83 5.91 -14.53 -9.44
CA ARG A 83 6.03 -15.68 -8.53
C ARG A 83 6.36 -15.31 -7.08
N PHE A 84 6.81 -14.09 -6.81
CA PHE A 84 7.11 -13.60 -5.46
C PHE A 84 5.90 -12.99 -4.75
N PHE A 85 4.75 -12.96 -5.42
CA PHE A 85 3.54 -12.34 -4.91
C PHE A 85 2.37 -13.31 -4.93
N ARG A 86 1.39 -13.03 -4.09
CA ARG A 86 0.11 -13.72 -4.06
C ARG A 86 -1.02 -12.72 -4.29
N PRO A 87 -1.86 -12.90 -5.33
CA PRO A 87 -3.02 -12.04 -5.55
C PRO A 87 -3.95 -12.04 -4.32
N GLU A 88 -4.34 -10.85 -3.88
CA GLU A 88 -5.25 -10.66 -2.74
C GLU A 88 -6.41 -9.71 -3.06
N GLY A 89 -6.27 -8.88 -4.08
CA GLY A 89 -7.32 -7.97 -4.53
C GLY A 89 -8.33 -8.62 -5.47
N LYS A 90 -8.93 -7.80 -6.31
CA LYS A 90 -9.79 -8.24 -7.42
C LYS A 90 -8.96 -8.63 -8.63
N MET A 91 -9.55 -9.38 -9.55
CA MET A 91 -8.85 -9.92 -10.72
C MET A 91 -8.17 -8.86 -11.61
N ASN A 92 -8.64 -7.63 -11.58
CA ASN A 92 -8.18 -6.53 -12.44
C ASN A 92 -7.42 -5.43 -11.69
N ASP A 93 -7.03 -5.63 -10.45
CA ASP A 93 -6.17 -4.69 -9.71
C ASP A 93 -4.77 -5.27 -9.47
N ASN A 94 -3.84 -4.41 -9.04
CA ASN A 94 -2.47 -4.78 -8.75
C ASN A 94 -2.21 -5.19 -7.30
N VAL A 95 -3.28 -5.39 -6.51
CA VAL A 95 -3.16 -5.71 -5.07
C VAL A 95 -2.66 -7.13 -4.87
N GLN A 96 -1.55 -7.23 -4.17
CA GLN A 96 -0.85 -8.47 -3.86
C GLN A 96 -0.52 -8.53 -2.37
N ALA A 97 -0.23 -9.73 -1.90
CA ALA A 97 0.42 -9.92 -0.60
C ALA A 97 1.80 -10.55 -0.78
N ILE A 98 2.70 -10.24 0.14
CA ILE A 98 3.99 -10.94 0.23
C ILE A 98 3.75 -12.29 0.92
N PRO A 99 3.94 -13.42 0.22
CA PRO A 99 3.68 -14.74 0.78
C PRO A 99 4.80 -15.16 1.72
N ILE A 100 4.43 -15.65 2.90
CA ILE A 100 5.31 -16.38 3.81
C ILE A 100 4.66 -17.72 4.14
N GLY A 101 5.33 -18.82 3.83
CA GLY A 101 4.79 -20.16 4.04
C GLY A 101 4.48 -20.43 5.53
N GLY A 102 3.23 -20.79 5.85
CA GLY A 102 2.80 -21.13 7.21
C GLY A 102 2.69 -19.98 8.21
N GLY A 103 3.05 -18.76 7.84
CA GLY A 103 2.97 -17.60 8.72
C GLY A 103 1.58 -16.96 8.77
N LYS A 104 1.33 -16.20 9.82
CA LYS A 104 0.07 -15.46 10.04
C LYS A 104 0.15 -14.00 9.61
N LEU A 105 1.35 -13.43 9.57
CA LEU A 105 1.53 -12.03 9.18
C LEU A 105 1.36 -11.87 7.67
N ARG A 106 0.74 -10.76 7.27
CA ARG A 106 0.55 -10.37 5.86
C ARG A 106 1.01 -8.93 5.68
N LEU A 107 1.75 -8.68 4.60
CA LEU A 107 2.04 -7.36 4.09
C LEU A 107 1.39 -7.23 2.71
N TYR A 108 0.55 -6.22 2.53
CA TYR A 108 -0.11 -5.94 1.26
C TYR A 108 0.66 -4.90 0.46
N CYS A 109 0.62 -5.02 -0.86
CA CYS A 109 1.32 -4.12 -1.76
C CYS A 109 0.62 -4.04 -3.12
N LEU A 110 1.05 -3.08 -3.94
CA LEU A 110 0.74 -3.01 -5.36
C LEU A 110 1.99 -3.41 -6.16
N ARG A 111 1.88 -4.46 -6.94
CA ARG A 111 2.90 -4.79 -7.93
C ARG A 111 2.60 -4.04 -9.22
N ILE A 112 3.29 -2.95 -9.46
CA ILE A 112 3.08 -2.11 -10.66
C ILE A 112 3.78 -2.72 -11.87
N SER A 113 5.01 -3.19 -11.68
CA SER A 113 5.84 -3.82 -12.71
C SER A 113 6.90 -4.73 -12.06
N GLU A 114 7.78 -5.32 -12.85
CA GLU A 114 8.96 -6.03 -12.32
C GLU A 114 9.95 -5.09 -11.60
N GLN A 115 9.84 -3.79 -11.85
CA GLN A 115 10.77 -2.79 -11.33
C GLN A 115 10.16 -1.91 -10.23
N ILE A 116 8.83 -1.93 -10.03
CA ILE A 116 8.14 -1.05 -9.09
C ILE A 116 7.14 -1.82 -8.25
N VAL A 117 7.29 -1.71 -6.93
CA VAL A 117 6.33 -2.17 -5.93
C VAL A 117 5.99 -1.03 -4.99
N ILE A 118 4.71 -0.84 -4.70
CA ILE A 118 4.23 0.11 -3.72
C ILE A 118 3.74 -0.66 -2.50
N LEU A 119 4.46 -0.54 -1.40
CA LEU A 119 4.15 -1.21 -0.14
C LEU A 119 3.00 -0.48 0.57
N GLY A 120 2.05 -1.25 1.05
CA GLY A 120 1.00 -0.78 1.95
C GLY A 120 1.27 -1.18 3.39
N ASN A 121 0.21 -1.35 4.15
CA ASN A 121 0.24 -1.88 5.50
C ASN A 121 -0.13 -3.37 5.52
N GLY A 122 -0.18 -3.94 6.69
CA GLY A 122 -0.52 -5.33 6.89
C GLY A 122 -0.89 -5.65 8.32
N GLY A 123 -0.95 -6.92 8.64
CA GLY A 123 -1.29 -7.36 9.99
C GLY A 123 -1.43 -8.86 10.11
N VAL A 124 -1.86 -9.29 11.26
CA VAL A 124 -2.05 -10.70 11.59
C VAL A 124 -3.35 -11.22 10.99
N LYS A 125 -3.25 -12.20 10.11
CA LYS A 125 -4.41 -12.85 9.51
C LYS A 125 -4.88 -14.00 10.41
N VAL A 126 -5.98 -13.77 11.11
CA VAL A 126 -6.62 -14.77 11.99
C VAL A 126 -7.79 -15.49 11.34
N THR A 127 -8.31 -14.97 10.22
CA THR A 127 -9.43 -15.54 9.46
C THR A 127 -8.97 -16.15 8.15
N LYS A 128 -9.75 -17.06 7.58
CA LYS A 128 -9.44 -17.66 6.26
C LYS A 128 -9.44 -16.60 5.15
N ASN A 129 -10.26 -15.56 5.29
CA ASN A 129 -10.42 -14.51 4.30
C ASN A 129 -10.21 -13.14 4.95
N TYR A 130 -9.32 -12.29 4.38
CA TYR A 130 -9.08 -10.93 4.86
C TYR A 130 -10.35 -10.07 4.91
N GLN A 131 -11.33 -10.33 4.06
CA GLN A 131 -12.61 -9.63 4.05
C GLN A 131 -13.41 -9.76 5.35
N LYS A 132 -13.12 -10.79 6.15
CA LYS A 132 -13.72 -10.99 7.48
C LYS A 132 -12.98 -10.28 8.61
N ASP A 133 -11.82 -9.70 8.31
CA ASP A 133 -11.03 -8.90 9.23
C ASP A 133 -11.13 -7.42 8.82
N PRO A 134 -11.83 -6.57 9.58
CA PRO A 134 -12.05 -5.16 9.20
C PRO A 134 -10.75 -4.38 8.99
N LYS A 135 -9.70 -4.67 9.78
CA LYS A 135 -8.40 -4.00 9.67
C LYS A 135 -7.72 -4.37 8.35
N LEU A 136 -7.60 -5.67 8.06
CA LEU A 136 -6.95 -6.14 6.84
C LEU A 136 -7.76 -5.78 5.59
N TYR A 137 -9.08 -5.86 5.68
CA TYR A 137 -9.96 -5.43 4.61
C TYR A 137 -9.79 -3.94 4.28
N GLY A 138 -9.66 -3.10 5.31
CA GLY A 138 -9.39 -1.67 5.14
C GLY A 138 -8.09 -1.41 4.38
N TYR A 139 -7.01 -2.10 4.70
CA TYR A 139 -5.73 -1.96 4.00
C TYR A 139 -5.81 -2.37 2.53
N VAL A 140 -6.47 -3.49 2.23
CA VAL A 140 -6.66 -3.93 0.84
C VAL A 140 -7.53 -2.94 0.07
N LEU A 141 -8.60 -2.44 0.68
CA LEU A 141 -9.51 -1.48 0.05
C LEU A 141 -8.82 -0.13 -0.25
N ASP A 142 -7.99 0.35 0.65
CA ASP A 142 -7.19 1.57 0.44
C ASP A 142 -6.22 1.40 -0.75
N LEU A 143 -5.55 0.25 -0.83
CA LEU A 143 -4.68 -0.06 -1.97
C LEU A 143 -5.45 -0.18 -3.29
N GLN A 144 -6.64 -0.78 -3.29
CA GLN A 144 -7.49 -0.87 -4.48
C GLN A 144 -7.92 0.51 -4.98
N ARG A 145 -8.31 1.40 -4.07
CA ARG A 145 -8.67 2.78 -4.39
C ARG A 145 -7.48 3.56 -4.92
N PHE A 146 -6.35 3.42 -4.26
CA PHE A 146 -5.12 4.08 -4.68
C PHE A 146 -4.65 3.58 -6.05
N ASP A 147 -4.66 2.26 -6.31
CA ASP A 147 -4.31 1.67 -7.61
C ASP A 147 -5.17 2.22 -8.75
N LYS A 148 -6.46 2.36 -8.52
CA LYS A 148 -7.39 2.95 -9.50
C LYS A 148 -6.99 4.39 -9.85
N ILE A 149 -6.76 5.22 -8.84
CA ILE A 149 -6.41 6.64 -9.03
C ILE A 149 -5.02 6.79 -9.66
N LEU A 150 -4.06 5.96 -9.27
CA LEU A 150 -2.74 5.95 -9.88
C LEU A 150 -2.83 5.63 -11.39
N ARG A 151 -3.59 4.61 -11.76
CA ARG A 151 -3.81 4.27 -13.18
C ARG A 151 -4.47 5.39 -13.96
N GLU A 152 -5.47 6.06 -13.39
CA GLU A 152 -6.10 7.24 -14.01
C GLU A 152 -5.11 8.39 -14.24
N ASN A 153 -4.19 8.62 -13.30
CA ASN A 153 -3.15 9.65 -13.44
C ASN A 153 -2.07 9.25 -14.46
N LEU A 154 -1.75 7.96 -14.58
CA LEU A 154 -0.88 7.44 -15.64
C LEU A 154 -1.52 7.62 -17.02
N GLU A 155 -2.78 7.30 -17.18
CA GLU A 155 -3.53 7.47 -18.44
C GLU A 155 -3.64 8.94 -18.86
N LYS A 156 -3.80 9.85 -17.90
CA LYS A 156 -3.84 11.30 -18.14
C LYS A 156 -2.47 11.95 -18.36
N GLY A 157 -1.38 11.21 -18.13
CA GLY A 157 -0.03 11.70 -18.25
C GLY A 157 0.44 12.62 -17.11
N TYR A 158 -0.28 12.71 -16.01
CA TYR A 158 0.14 13.43 -14.80
C TYR A 158 1.24 12.69 -14.05
N VAL A 159 1.24 11.38 -14.14
CA VAL A 159 2.28 10.48 -13.64
C VAL A 159 2.84 9.70 -14.83
N SER A 160 4.13 9.46 -14.83
CA SER A 160 4.78 8.57 -15.80
C SER A 160 5.73 7.59 -15.12
N ILE A 161 5.97 6.48 -15.77
CA ILE A 161 6.90 5.45 -15.30
C ILE A 161 8.08 5.41 -16.27
N GLU A 162 9.27 5.61 -15.73
CA GLU A 162 10.53 5.41 -16.43
C GLU A 162 11.39 4.43 -15.65
N GLU A 163 11.50 3.20 -16.17
CA GLU A 163 12.14 2.08 -15.49
C GLU A 163 11.57 1.86 -14.07
N LYS A 164 12.28 2.25 -13.01
CA LYS A 164 11.85 2.14 -11.60
C LYS A 164 11.48 3.47 -10.97
N VAL A 165 11.37 4.52 -11.77
CA VAL A 165 11.02 5.86 -11.28
C VAL A 165 9.57 6.19 -11.61
N LEU A 166 8.84 6.63 -10.58
CA LEU A 166 7.51 7.23 -10.72
C LEU A 166 7.69 8.75 -10.77
N ASN A 167 7.58 9.32 -11.96
CA ASN A 167 7.71 10.77 -12.18
C ASN A 167 6.37 11.46 -11.95
N GLY A 168 6.40 12.65 -11.34
CA GLY A 168 5.23 13.48 -11.10
C GLY A 168 4.46 13.17 -9.82
N VAL A 169 4.84 12.14 -9.07
CA VAL A 169 4.17 11.75 -7.82
C VAL A 169 4.47 12.69 -6.66
N GLU A 170 5.59 13.41 -6.70
CA GLU A 170 6.02 14.36 -5.66
C GLU A 170 5.11 15.59 -5.61
N ASP A 171 4.53 15.98 -6.75
CA ASP A 171 3.70 17.16 -6.89
C ASP A 171 2.20 16.86 -6.77
N ILE A 172 1.83 15.59 -6.60
CA ILE A 172 0.44 15.14 -6.59
C ILE A 172 0.05 14.61 -5.22
N THR A 173 -1.09 15.08 -4.74
CA THR A 173 -1.80 14.45 -3.62
C THR A 173 -2.97 13.65 -4.19
N PHE A 174 -2.98 12.35 -3.94
CA PHE A 174 -4.05 11.47 -4.38
C PHE A 174 -5.19 11.48 -3.34
N GLU A 175 -6.43 11.59 -3.80
CA GLU A 175 -7.61 11.47 -2.93
C GLU A 175 -8.28 10.11 -3.16
N ILE A 176 -8.24 9.25 -2.14
CA ILE A 176 -8.83 7.91 -2.17
C ILE A 176 -9.99 7.72 -1.21
#